data_3adc965c828a7353a57b036d5d50932f
#
_entry.id   3adc965c828a7353a57b036d5d50932f
#
_cell.length_a   1.000
_cell.length_b   1.000
_cell.length_c   1.000
_cell.angle_alpha   90.00
_cell.angle_beta   90.00
_cell.angle_gamma   90.00
#
_symmetry.space_group_name_H-M   'P 1'
#
loop_
_entity.id
_entity.type
_entity.pdbx_description
1 polymer ?
#
loop_
_entity_poly.entity_id
_entity_poly.type
_entity_poly.pdbx_seq_one_letter_code
_entity_poly.pdbx_strand_id
1 'polypeptide(L)'
;MAEIAIVGGGPSGAMCGEQLARAGHSVSIFDEHLAWEKPCGGGLTNKAIKYFPFLLDNPYPKKLVNSVELIASDEQRVTMKMKQPIVIYSRTVLNGMLLERAQEAGCSVQRSHVIGVETNAEKPRYCVDGEWRKTDYLVLAAGARNQLLPETRPLQRDELEMTQGYFVPETAEAITIKFLPHFEGYIWSFPRQDHLSVGICGSMSVHTSSELKSHLGTFVEKNKIATEGAKFYSHVLPSPREHTFSQRPVLGRNWAMIGDAAACVDPLTGEGLFYALRSGELLGRALAEGCPEKYPAWMKAAFSAELEFAARIVRRFYRGSFLGTSVPTRMVQFMRKSPVFRQLVGDLFSGAQDYTTLKQRVLGHLGISLSQFVSSVLSFEPASVGRVPRGSNAHD
;
A
#
# COMPACT_ATOMS: atom_id res chain seq x y z
N MET A 1 -25.49 4.57 -21.31
CA MET A 1 -25.57 4.84 -19.86
C MET A 1 -25.77 3.51 -19.17
N ALA A 2 -24.90 3.11 -18.25
CA ALA A 2 -25.00 1.86 -17.49
C ALA A 2 -25.20 2.20 -16.02
N GLU A 3 -25.85 1.31 -15.29
CA GLU A 3 -25.97 1.35 -13.82
C GLU A 3 -24.79 0.61 -13.21
N ILE A 4 -23.99 1.28 -12.37
CA ILE A 4 -22.76 0.75 -11.80
C ILE A 4 -22.80 0.86 -10.28
N ALA A 5 -22.62 -0.28 -9.61
CA ALA A 5 -22.49 -0.33 -8.16
C ALA A 5 -21.03 -0.48 -7.75
N ILE A 6 -20.56 0.38 -6.83
CA ILE A 6 -19.21 0.36 -6.27
C ILE A 6 -19.29 0.01 -4.79
N VAL A 7 -18.68 -1.09 -4.40
CA VAL A 7 -18.60 -1.55 -3.01
C VAL A 7 -17.29 -1.08 -2.39
N GLY A 8 -17.37 -0.09 -1.52
CA GLY A 8 -16.27 0.57 -0.84
C GLY A 8 -16.05 2.01 -1.34
N GLY A 9 -16.19 2.98 -0.43
CA GLY A 9 -16.00 4.42 -0.65
C GLY A 9 -14.59 4.93 -0.31
N GLY A 10 -13.60 4.03 -0.29
CA GLY A 10 -12.19 4.42 -0.13
C GLY A 10 -11.64 5.14 -1.37
N PRO A 11 -10.33 5.52 -1.37
CA PRO A 11 -9.73 6.28 -2.46
C PRO A 11 -9.93 5.69 -3.86
N SER A 12 -9.87 4.35 -3.99
CA SER A 12 -10.08 3.69 -5.28
C SER A 12 -11.53 3.75 -5.75
N GLY A 13 -12.48 3.49 -4.85
CA GLY A 13 -13.92 3.53 -5.19
C GLY A 13 -14.40 4.95 -5.51
N ALA A 14 -14.00 5.93 -4.72
CA ALA A 14 -14.34 7.33 -4.96
C ALA A 14 -13.78 7.85 -6.30
N MET A 15 -12.50 7.54 -6.61
CA MET A 15 -11.87 7.90 -7.88
C MET A 15 -12.55 7.22 -9.07
N CYS A 16 -12.85 5.93 -8.97
CA CYS A 16 -13.57 5.20 -10.01
C CYS A 16 -14.96 5.77 -10.26
N GLY A 17 -15.68 6.06 -9.17
CA GLY A 17 -17.02 6.66 -9.23
C GLY A 17 -17.01 8.03 -9.89
N GLU A 18 -16.09 8.91 -9.52
CA GLU A 18 -15.92 10.23 -10.15
C GLU A 18 -15.73 10.10 -11.66
N GLN A 19 -14.85 9.21 -12.13
CA GLN A 19 -14.59 9.02 -13.55
C GLN A 19 -15.83 8.53 -14.30
N LEU A 20 -16.54 7.55 -13.73
CA LEU A 20 -17.72 6.96 -14.35
C LEU A 20 -18.91 7.92 -14.39
N ALA A 21 -19.15 8.67 -13.32
CA ALA A 21 -20.23 9.67 -13.28
C ALA A 21 -19.97 10.80 -14.28
N ARG A 22 -18.71 11.27 -14.39
CA ARG A 22 -18.31 12.26 -15.44
C ARG A 22 -18.49 11.73 -16.85
N ALA A 23 -18.39 10.41 -17.05
CA ALA A 23 -18.66 9.77 -18.34
C ALA A 23 -20.16 9.51 -18.61
N GLY A 24 -21.05 9.94 -17.71
CA GLY A 24 -22.50 9.85 -17.88
C GLY A 24 -23.11 8.51 -17.45
N HIS A 25 -22.41 7.71 -16.65
CA HIS A 25 -22.99 6.51 -16.04
C HIS A 25 -23.76 6.84 -14.77
N SER A 26 -24.76 6.00 -14.41
CA SER A 26 -25.44 6.05 -13.11
C SER A 26 -24.62 5.27 -12.10
N VAL A 27 -24.03 5.95 -11.09
CA VAL A 27 -23.08 5.35 -10.17
C VAL A 27 -23.56 5.44 -8.73
N SER A 28 -23.61 4.31 -8.04
CA SER A 28 -23.86 4.24 -6.59
C SER A 28 -22.64 3.67 -5.87
N ILE A 29 -22.17 4.39 -4.84
CA ILE A 29 -21.04 3.99 -3.98
C ILE A 29 -21.62 3.62 -2.61
N PHE A 30 -21.31 2.41 -2.13
CA PHE A 30 -21.74 1.88 -0.83
C PHE A 30 -20.53 1.68 0.08
N ASP A 31 -20.56 2.26 1.28
CA ASP A 31 -19.52 2.07 2.29
C ASP A 31 -20.12 2.25 3.70
N GLU A 32 -19.81 1.37 4.62
CA GLU A 32 -20.35 1.43 5.99
C GLU A 32 -19.79 2.58 6.83
N HIS A 33 -18.57 3.04 6.52
CA HIS A 33 -17.85 4.02 7.32
C HIS A 33 -17.62 5.36 6.61
N LEU A 34 -17.66 5.37 5.26
CA LEU A 34 -17.36 6.53 4.41
C LEU A 34 -16.01 7.18 4.78
N ALA A 35 -16.03 8.48 5.11
CA ALA A 35 -14.86 9.26 5.49
C ALA A 35 -14.46 9.01 6.97
N TRP A 36 -13.84 7.89 7.27
CA TRP A 36 -13.35 7.57 8.61
C TRP A 36 -11.82 7.56 8.70
N GLU A 37 -11.29 7.64 9.94
CA GLU A 37 -9.86 7.62 10.17
C GLU A 37 -9.29 6.19 10.07
N LYS A 38 -9.11 5.73 8.82
CA LYS A 38 -8.53 4.41 8.55
C LYS A 38 -7.07 4.38 9.03
N PRO A 39 -6.63 3.31 9.73
CA PRO A 39 -5.24 3.10 10.11
C PRO A 39 -4.29 3.18 8.91
N CYS A 40 -3.40 4.19 8.91
CA CYS A 40 -2.49 4.49 7.80
C CYS A 40 -1.53 5.61 8.21
N GLY A 41 -0.36 5.72 7.59
CA GLY A 41 0.48 6.93 7.69
C GLY A 41 -0.18 8.16 7.07
N GLY A 42 -0.97 7.99 6.01
CA GLY A 42 -1.65 9.07 5.31
C GLY A 42 -0.77 9.83 4.32
N GLY A 43 0.45 9.35 4.10
CA GLY A 43 1.43 9.99 3.20
C GLY A 43 1.12 9.74 1.72
N LEU A 44 1.16 10.80 0.93
CA LEU A 44 1.09 10.79 -0.53
C LEU A 44 2.44 11.20 -1.10
N THR A 45 3.01 10.33 -1.92
CA THR A 45 4.30 10.55 -2.55
C THR A 45 4.23 11.59 -3.66
N ASN A 46 5.38 12.11 -4.09
CA ASN A 46 5.47 12.99 -5.25
C ASN A 46 4.89 12.36 -6.52
N LYS A 47 4.99 11.02 -6.65
CA LYS A 47 4.35 10.26 -7.74
C LYS A 47 2.83 10.49 -7.74
N ALA A 48 2.19 10.37 -6.58
CA ALA A 48 0.76 10.60 -6.45
C ALA A 48 0.36 12.06 -6.81
N ILE A 49 1.14 13.03 -6.35
CA ILE A 49 0.88 14.45 -6.63
C ILE A 49 1.04 14.80 -8.12
N LYS A 50 2.03 14.23 -8.80
CA LYS A 50 2.23 14.43 -10.24
C LYS A 50 1.07 13.89 -11.08
N TYR A 51 0.53 12.73 -10.71
CA TYR A 51 -0.62 12.14 -11.41
C TYR A 51 -1.94 12.81 -11.05
N PHE A 52 -2.08 13.27 -9.80
CA PHE A 52 -3.29 13.84 -9.24
C PHE A 52 -2.99 15.19 -8.56
N PRO A 53 -2.73 16.27 -9.33
CA PRO A 53 -2.36 17.57 -8.77
C PRO A 53 -3.37 18.13 -7.77
N PHE A 54 -4.64 17.80 -7.91
CA PHE A 54 -5.70 18.20 -6.98
C PHE A 54 -5.45 17.73 -5.54
N LEU A 55 -4.60 16.72 -5.32
CA LEU A 55 -4.20 16.27 -3.98
C LEU A 55 -3.31 17.30 -3.25
N LEU A 56 -2.70 18.24 -3.97
CA LEU A 56 -1.95 19.35 -3.40
C LEU A 56 -2.75 20.65 -3.49
N ASP A 57 -3.36 20.91 -4.65
CA ASP A 57 -4.06 22.15 -4.97
C ASP A 57 -5.51 22.10 -4.49
N ASN A 58 -5.70 22.21 -3.18
CA ASN A 58 -7.00 22.19 -2.52
C ASN A 58 -6.92 22.87 -1.15
N PRO A 59 -8.03 23.36 -0.56
CA PRO A 59 -8.05 24.05 0.73
C PRO A 59 -8.05 23.11 1.96
N TYR A 60 -8.16 21.80 1.78
CA TYR A 60 -8.29 20.86 2.88
C TYR A 60 -7.01 20.77 3.74
N PRO A 61 -7.14 20.60 5.07
CA PRO A 61 -6.00 20.54 5.97
C PRO A 61 -5.08 19.35 5.65
N LYS A 62 -3.79 19.65 5.48
CA LYS A 62 -2.74 18.68 5.17
C LYS A 62 -1.40 19.15 5.72
N LYS A 63 -0.49 18.24 6.02
CA LYS A 63 0.88 18.58 6.41
C LYS A 63 1.85 18.27 5.27
N LEU A 64 2.74 19.21 5.00
CA LEU A 64 3.82 19.07 4.01
C LEU A 64 5.11 18.73 4.75
N VAL A 65 5.67 17.55 4.49
CA VAL A 65 6.86 17.06 5.19
C VAL A 65 8.02 16.85 4.21
N ASN A 66 9.11 17.58 4.44
CA ASN A 66 10.33 17.53 3.62
C ASN A 66 11.44 16.68 4.24
N SER A 67 11.21 16.09 5.40
CA SER A 67 12.24 15.36 6.16
C SER A 67 11.76 13.97 6.53
N VAL A 68 12.58 12.96 6.19
CA VAL A 68 12.36 11.57 6.57
C VAL A 68 13.56 11.07 7.35
N GLU A 69 13.37 10.58 8.55
CA GLU A 69 14.38 9.93 9.36
C GLU A 69 14.23 8.41 9.24
N LEU A 70 15.33 7.73 8.86
CA LEU A 70 15.43 6.28 8.92
C LEU A 70 16.27 5.86 10.11
N ILE A 71 15.77 4.92 10.89
CA ILE A 71 16.43 4.33 12.06
C ILE A 71 16.69 2.85 11.75
N ALA A 72 17.96 2.48 11.79
CA ALA A 72 18.38 1.09 11.63
C ALA A 72 18.14 0.26 12.90
N SER A 73 18.26 -1.06 12.80
CA SER A 73 18.10 -1.97 13.96
C SER A 73 19.18 -1.80 15.03
N ASP A 74 20.34 -1.27 14.66
CA ASP A 74 21.46 -0.90 15.56
C ASP A 74 21.37 0.55 16.08
N GLU A 75 20.19 1.18 15.95
CA GLU A 75 19.87 2.56 16.37
C GLU A 75 20.62 3.66 15.59
N GLN A 76 21.40 3.34 14.57
CA GLN A 76 21.97 4.35 13.70
C GLN A 76 20.86 5.06 12.94
N ARG A 77 21.01 6.39 12.81
CA ARG A 77 20.00 7.26 12.20
C ARG A 77 20.56 7.99 11.00
N VAL A 78 19.71 8.22 9.99
CA VAL A 78 20.01 9.08 8.86
C VAL A 78 18.77 9.87 8.47
N THR A 79 18.94 11.17 8.27
CA THR A 79 17.87 12.06 7.79
C THR A 79 18.04 12.31 6.30
N MET A 80 16.95 12.13 5.56
CA MET A 80 16.83 12.52 4.16
C MET A 80 16.04 13.81 4.05
N LYS A 81 16.55 14.77 3.29
CA LYS A 81 15.77 15.92 2.84
C LYS A 81 15.18 15.60 1.48
N MET A 82 13.84 15.64 1.41
CA MET A 82 13.12 15.36 0.18
C MET A 82 13.16 16.59 -0.73
N LYS A 83 13.33 16.38 -2.04
CA LYS A 83 13.27 17.47 -3.03
C LYS A 83 11.87 18.06 -3.17
N GLN A 84 10.88 17.23 -3.02
CA GLN A 84 9.47 17.59 -3.01
C GLN A 84 8.84 17.04 -1.72
N PRO A 85 7.92 17.75 -1.09
CA PRO A 85 7.30 17.30 0.14
C PRO A 85 6.47 16.03 -0.07
N ILE A 86 6.43 15.19 0.95
CA ILE A 86 5.38 14.19 1.11
C ILE A 86 4.16 14.92 1.70
N VAL A 87 3.02 14.78 1.06
CA VAL A 87 1.76 15.39 1.51
C VAL A 87 1.06 14.39 2.42
N ILE A 88 0.80 14.79 3.66
CA ILE A 88 0.19 13.91 4.66
C ILE A 88 -1.20 14.41 5.01
N TYR A 89 -2.18 13.53 4.86
CA TYR A 89 -3.57 13.77 5.23
C TYR A 89 -4.01 12.90 6.41
N SER A 90 -4.92 13.41 7.22
CA SER A 90 -5.87 12.57 7.93
C SER A 90 -6.72 11.80 6.90
N ARG A 91 -7.00 10.53 7.18
CA ARG A 91 -7.80 9.72 6.25
C ARG A 91 -9.26 10.16 6.22
N THR A 92 -9.76 10.73 7.29
CA THR A 92 -11.08 11.38 7.31
C THR A 92 -11.13 12.52 6.30
N VAL A 93 -10.11 13.38 6.28
CA VAL A 93 -10.04 14.51 5.34
C VAL A 93 -9.85 14.02 3.91
N LEU A 94 -8.88 13.15 3.65
CA LEU A 94 -8.61 12.65 2.30
C LEU A 94 -9.81 11.91 1.70
N ASN A 95 -10.40 10.99 2.46
CA ASN A 95 -11.55 10.21 1.97
C ASN A 95 -12.77 11.11 1.80
N GLY A 96 -13.00 12.09 2.72
CA GLY A 96 -14.08 13.07 2.60
C GLY A 96 -13.99 13.87 1.31
N MET A 97 -12.81 14.44 1.04
CA MET A 97 -12.55 15.19 -0.20
C MET A 97 -12.80 14.34 -1.46
N LEU A 98 -12.36 13.10 -1.47
CA LEU A 98 -12.54 12.22 -2.64
C LEU A 98 -14.01 11.82 -2.86
N LEU A 99 -14.75 11.57 -1.77
CA LEU A 99 -16.19 11.28 -1.84
C LEU A 99 -17.00 12.51 -2.28
N GLU A 100 -16.64 13.69 -1.79
CA GLU A 100 -17.27 14.96 -2.21
C GLU A 100 -17.09 15.17 -3.71
N ARG A 101 -15.89 14.99 -4.25
CA ARG A 101 -15.63 15.05 -5.70
C ARG A 101 -16.46 14.03 -6.49
N ALA A 102 -16.63 12.81 -5.96
CA ALA A 102 -17.49 11.81 -6.59
C ALA A 102 -18.97 12.23 -6.58
N GLN A 103 -19.46 12.82 -5.49
CA GLN A 103 -20.82 13.35 -5.38
C GLN A 103 -21.05 14.54 -6.32
N GLU A 104 -20.10 15.46 -6.39
CA GLU A 104 -20.13 16.59 -7.35
C GLU A 104 -20.16 16.13 -8.80
N ALA A 105 -19.51 14.99 -9.11
CA ALA A 105 -19.59 14.38 -10.43
C ALA A 105 -20.91 13.68 -10.73
N GLY A 106 -21.77 13.48 -9.70
CA GLY A 106 -23.10 12.86 -9.84
C GLY A 106 -23.24 11.47 -9.24
N CYS A 107 -22.24 10.98 -8.44
CA CYS A 107 -22.40 9.70 -7.73
C CYS A 107 -23.41 9.80 -6.59
N SER A 108 -24.24 8.76 -6.43
CA SER A 108 -24.98 8.51 -5.20
C SER A 108 -24.07 7.83 -4.18
N VAL A 109 -23.69 8.52 -3.11
CA VAL A 109 -22.85 7.98 -2.03
C VAL A 109 -23.73 7.60 -0.86
N GLN A 110 -23.74 6.32 -0.47
CA GLN A 110 -24.63 5.75 0.53
C GLN A 110 -23.84 5.12 1.67
N ARG A 111 -24.18 5.48 2.91
CA ARG A 111 -23.62 4.84 4.11
C ARG A 111 -24.38 3.55 4.37
N SER A 112 -23.94 2.47 3.74
CA SER A 112 -24.58 1.15 3.81
C SER A 112 -23.54 0.05 3.65
N HIS A 113 -23.82 -1.11 4.25
CA HIS A 113 -22.95 -2.27 4.19
C HIS A 113 -23.44 -3.28 3.16
N VAL A 114 -22.63 -3.55 2.14
CA VAL A 114 -22.86 -4.64 1.18
C VAL A 114 -22.35 -5.94 1.79
N ILE A 115 -23.27 -6.89 2.04
CA ILE A 115 -22.95 -8.15 2.74
C ILE A 115 -22.80 -9.35 1.79
N GLY A 116 -23.12 -9.21 0.52
CA GLY A 116 -23.01 -10.29 -0.46
C GLY A 116 -23.08 -9.79 -1.88
N VAL A 117 -22.46 -10.53 -2.80
CA VAL A 117 -22.52 -10.29 -4.25
C VAL A 117 -22.69 -11.60 -5.01
N GLU A 118 -23.35 -11.53 -6.16
CA GLU A 118 -23.50 -12.63 -7.10
C GLU A 118 -23.14 -12.12 -8.50
N THR A 119 -22.18 -12.76 -9.14
CA THR A 119 -21.60 -12.33 -10.41
C THR A 119 -21.83 -13.31 -11.57
N ASN A 120 -22.40 -14.51 -11.27
CA ASN A 120 -22.62 -15.58 -12.25
C ASN A 120 -23.87 -15.38 -13.13
N ALA A 121 -24.71 -14.36 -12.82
CA ALA A 121 -25.88 -14.02 -13.61
C ALA A 121 -25.52 -13.11 -14.80
N GLU A 122 -26.48 -12.92 -15.72
CA GLU A 122 -26.33 -11.96 -16.84
C GLU A 122 -26.06 -10.54 -16.31
N LYS A 123 -26.76 -10.12 -15.26
CA LYS A 123 -26.49 -8.90 -14.49
C LYS A 123 -26.05 -9.28 -13.07
N PRO A 124 -24.94 -8.74 -12.57
CA PRO A 124 -24.53 -9.00 -11.19
C PRO A 124 -25.54 -8.43 -10.20
N ARG A 125 -25.59 -9.06 -9.02
CA ARG A 125 -26.43 -8.60 -7.92
C ARG A 125 -25.56 -8.34 -6.68
N TYR A 126 -26.02 -7.42 -5.85
CA TYR A 126 -25.40 -7.11 -4.56
C TYR A 126 -26.48 -6.99 -3.50
N CYS A 127 -26.17 -7.45 -2.28
CA CYS A 127 -27.07 -7.38 -1.15
C CYS A 127 -26.66 -6.23 -0.25
N VAL A 128 -27.51 -5.22 -0.14
CA VAL A 128 -27.34 -4.06 0.74
C VAL A 128 -28.57 -3.91 1.60
N ASP A 129 -28.37 -3.70 2.92
CA ASP A 129 -29.45 -3.56 3.90
C ASP A 129 -30.46 -4.73 3.87
N GLY A 130 -29.99 -5.94 3.54
CA GLY A 130 -30.81 -7.15 3.42
C GLY A 130 -31.56 -7.31 2.09
N GLU A 131 -31.47 -6.35 1.18
CA GLU A 131 -32.12 -6.37 -0.12
C GLU A 131 -31.15 -6.68 -1.26
N TRP A 132 -31.54 -7.61 -2.15
CA TRP A 132 -30.77 -7.90 -3.37
C TRP A 132 -31.18 -6.95 -4.50
N ARG A 133 -30.18 -6.21 -4.99
CA ARG A 133 -30.31 -5.27 -6.11
C ARG A 133 -29.47 -5.74 -7.32
N LYS A 134 -29.92 -5.40 -8.53
CA LYS A 134 -29.19 -5.68 -9.78
C LYS A 134 -28.42 -4.44 -10.22
N THR A 135 -27.36 -4.65 -10.98
CA THR A 135 -26.59 -3.58 -11.63
C THR A 135 -26.06 -4.08 -12.99
N ASP A 136 -25.61 -3.20 -13.86
CA ASP A 136 -24.97 -3.61 -15.13
C ASP A 136 -23.52 -4.02 -14.88
N TYR A 137 -22.85 -3.37 -13.94
CA TYR A 137 -21.45 -3.66 -13.59
C TYR A 137 -21.19 -3.47 -12.10
N LEU A 138 -20.38 -4.34 -11.52
CA LEU A 138 -20.03 -4.33 -10.11
C LEU A 138 -18.53 -4.02 -9.91
N VAL A 139 -18.21 -2.97 -9.15
CA VAL A 139 -16.84 -2.62 -8.80
C VAL A 139 -16.59 -2.92 -7.34
N LEU A 140 -15.57 -3.73 -7.05
CA LEU A 140 -15.20 -4.11 -5.70
C LEU A 140 -13.96 -3.32 -5.25
N ALA A 141 -14.20 -2.36 -4.38
CA ALA A 141 -13.23 -1.49 -3.73
C ALA A 141 -13.21 -1.70 -2.19
N ALA A 142 -13.61 -2.89 -1.73
CA ALA A 142 -13.89 -3.22 -0.33
C ALA A 142 -12.64 -3.39 0.55
N GLY A 143 -11.45 -3.06 0.05
CA GLY A 143 -10.20 -3.12 0.80
C GLY A 143 -9.62 -4.53 0.94
N ALA A 144 -8.64 -4.69 1.84
CA ALA A 144 -7.87 -5.92 2.01
C ALA A 144 -8.70 -7.14 2.46
N ARG A 145 -9.80 -6.90 3.16
CA ARG A 145 -10.68 -7.96 3.69
C ARG A 145 -11.80 -8.35 2.72
N ASN A 146 -11.61 -8.09 1.43
CA ASN A 146 -12.61 -8.45 0.41
C ASN A 146 -12.79 -9.97 0.32
N GLN A 147 -13.89 -10.47 0.83
CA GLN A 147 -14.33 -11.87 0.78
C GLN A 147 -15.67 -12.02 0.03
N LEU A 148 -16.11 -10.95 -0.65
CA LEU A 148 -17.43 -10.91 -1.28
C LEU A 148 -17.49 -11.70 -2.58
N LEU A 149 -16.37 -11.89 -3.29
CA LEU A 149 -16.33 -12.61 -4.56
C LEU A 149 -15.96 -14.08 -4.36
N PRO A 150 -16.88 -15.03 -4.54
CA PRO A 150 -16.58 -16.46 -4.43
C PRO A 150 -15.62 -16.97 -5.53
N GLU A 151 -15.58 -16.30 -6.69
CA GLU A 151 -14.72 -16.67 -7.81
C GLU A 151 -13.24 -16.29 -7.60
N THR A 152 -12.95 -15.46 -6.61
CA THR A 152 -11.58 -15.06 -6.30
C THR A 152 -11.14 -15.62 -4.96
N ARG A 153 -9.97 -16.26 -4.94
CA ARG A 153 -9.41 -16.70 -3.67
C ARG A 153 -9.14 -15.50 -2.75
N PRO A 154 -9.39 -15.61 -1.44
CA PRO A 154 -8.94 -14.61 -0.47
C PRO A 154 -7.41 -14.47 -0.48
N LEU A 155 -6.90 -13.30 -0.10
CA LEU A 155 -5.49 -13.13 0.18
C LEU A 155 -5.09 -14.05 1.35
N GLN A 156 -3.98 -14.76 1.19
CA GLN A 156 -3.47 -15.69 2.20
C GLN A 156 -2.68 -14.91 3.28
N ARG A 157 -2.42 -15.55 4.41
CA ARG A 157 -1.70 -14.91 5.52
C ARG A 157 -0.32 -14.34 5.14
N ASP A 158 0.36 -14.95 4.19
CA ASP A 158 1.66 -14.47 3.70
C ASP A 158 1.54 -13.33 2.67
N GLU A 159 0.33 -13.08 2.15
CA GLU A 159 -0.02 -11.95 1.29
C GLU A 159 -0.63 -10.77 2.07
N LEU A 160 -0.60 -10.85 3.40
CA LEU A 160 -1.18 -9.86 4.29
C LEU A 160 -0.18 -9.41 5.35
N GLU A 161 -0.21 -8.13 5.68
CA GLU A 161 0.42 -7.56 6.85
C GLU A 161 -0.64 -7.10 7.86
N MET A 162 -0.35 -7.36 9.12
CA MET A 162 -1.10 -6.77 10.23
C MET A 162 -0.44 -5.46 10.62
N THR A 163 -1.27 -4.44 10.87
CA THR A 163 -0.83 -3.17 11.42
C THR A 163 -1.46 -2.93 12.78
N GLN A 164 -0.69 -2.33 13.67
CA GLN A 164 -1.14 -1.85 14.98
C GLN A 164 -0.53 -0.49 15.24
N GLY A 165 -1.24 0.38 15.95
CA GLY A 165 -0.70 1.70 16.23
C GLY A 165 -1.62 2.57 17.07
N TYR A 166 -1.22 3.83 17.17
CA TYR A 166 -1.90 4.87 17.92
C TYR A 166 -2.05 6.14 17.07
N PHE A 167 -3.20 6.77 17.18
CA PHE A 167 -3.34 8.19 16.84
C PHE A 167 -3.06 8.99 18.11
N VAL A 168 -1.92 9.68 18.11
CA VAL A 168 -1.39 10.35 19.32
C VAL A 168 -1.63 11.87 19.17
N PRO A 169 -2.15 12.57 20.20
CA PRO A 169 -2.44 14.01 20.12
C PRO A 169 -1.16 14.88 20.22
N GLU A 170 -0.19 14.58 19.39
CA GLU A 170 1.08 15.28 19.21
C GLU A 170 1.36 15.50 17.74
N THR A 171 2.36 16.31 17.41
CA THR A 171 2.83 16.49 16.03
C THR A 171 4.35 16.45 15.98
N ALA A 172 4.93 16.26 14.78
CA ALA A 172 6.36 16.26 14.53
C ALA A 172 6.64 16.90 13.16
N GLU A 173 7.92 17.25 12.92
CA GLU A 173 8.35 17.88 11.66
C GLU A 173 8.87 16.89 10.62
N ALA A 174 9.14 15.65 11.02
CA ALA A 174 9.69 14.61 10.16
C ALA A 174 8.86 13.33 10.23
N ILE A 175 8.83 12.60 9.12
CA ILE A 175 8.43 11.20 9.10
C ILE A 175 9.56 10.38 9.71
N THR A 176 9.25 9.43 10.56
CA THR A 176 10.21 8.46 11.09
C THR A 176 9.85 7.05 10.67
N ILE A 177 10.83 6.30 10.15
CA ILE A 177 10.71 4.88 9.82
C ILE A 177 11.82 4.15 10.57
N LYS A 178 11.46 3.12 11.36
CA LYS A 178 12.42 2.28 12.07
C LYS A 178 12.35 0.85 11.57
N PHE A 179 13.50 0.33 11.17
CA PHE A 179 13.68 -1.07 10.82
C PHE A 179 14.05 -1.90 12.06
N LEU A 180 13.55 -3.12 12.13
CA LEU A 180 13.85 -4.09 13.16
C LEU A 180 14.75 -5.20 12.58
N PRO A 181 15.55 -5.90 13.41
CA PRO A 181 16.45 -6.94 12.91
C PRO A 181 15.65 -8.15 12.41
N HIS A 182 15.90 -8.58 11.17
CA HIS A 182 15.26 -9.75 10.52
C HIS A 182 13.73 -9.77 10.60
N PHE A 183 13.13 -8.58 10.65
CA PHE A 183 11.70 -8.38 10.80
C PHE A 183 11.10 -7.97 9.44
N GLU A 184 10.11 -8.71 8.97
CA GLU A 184 9.40 -8.41 7.70
C GLU A 184 8.31 -7.37 7.98
N GLY A 185 8.72 -6.10 7.94
CA GLY A 185 7.92 -4.94 8.28
C GLY A 185 8.76 -3.79 8.89
N TYR A 186 8.09 -2.79 9.42
CA TYR A 186 8.75 -1.61 10.03
C TYR A 186 7.82 -0.90 11.00
N ILE A 187 8.40 -0.02 11.82
CA ILE A 187 7.67 0.94 12.67
C ILE A 187 7.69 2.30 11.95
N TRP A 188 6.61 3.03 12.05
CA TRP A 188 6.50 4.39 11.50
C TRP A 188 5.97 5.41 12.50
N SER A 189 6.29 6.68 12.26
CA SER A 189 5.63 7.85 12.83
C SER A 189 5.41 8.87 11.72
N PHE A 190 4.15 9.13 11.38
CA PHE A 190 3.76 10.11 10.36
C PHE A 190 3.04 11.28 11.00
N PRO A 191 3.59 12.50 10.93
CA PRO A 191 2.95 13.68 11.46
C PRO A 191 1.84 14.14 10.53
N ARG A 192 0.64 14.28 11.09
CA ARG A 192 -0.50 14.92 10.44
C ARG A 192 -0.63 16.36 10.91
N GLN A 193 -1.65 17.07 10.48
CA GLN A 193 -1.86 18.46 10.84
C GLN A 193 -2.02 18.64 12.36
N ASP A 194 -2.72 17.72 13.00
CA ASP A 194 -3.18 17.81 14.40
C ASP A 194 -2.78 16.61 15.27
N HIS A 195 -2.24 15.54 14.69
CA HIS A 195 -1.84 14.35 15.44
C HIS A 195 -0.74 13.54 14.74
N LEU A 196 -0.13 12.58 15.43
CA LEU A 196 0.75 11.58 14.87
C LEU A 196 -0.02 10.28 14.61
N SER A 197 0.24 9.66 13.46
CA SER A 197 -0.02 8.24 13.27
C SER A 197 1.26 7.47 13.55
N VAL A 198 1.33 6.80 14.69
CA VAL A 198 2.46 5.97 15.09
C VAL A 198 2.03 4.51 15.05
N GLY A 199 2.77 3.67 14.34
CA GLY A 199 2.38 2.28 14.20
C GLY A 199 3.50 1.35 13.77
N ILE A 200 3.17 0.08 13.69
CA ILE A 200 4.02 -1.01 13.20
C ILE A 200 3.23 -1.85 12.21
N CYS A 201 3.86 -2.31 11.15
CA CYS A 201 3.34 -3.38 10.30
C CYS A 201 4.27 -4.58 10.33
N GLY A 202 3.70 -5.75 10.06
CA GLY A 202 4.47 -6.98 9.93
C GLY A 202 3.67 -8.10 9.28
N SER A 203 4.38 -8.97 8.55
CA SER A 203 3.80 -10.10 7.83
C SER A 203 3.02 -11.02 8.77
N MET A 204 1.74 -11.28 8.45
CA MET A 204 0.86 -12.14 9.26
C MET A 204 1.27 -13.62 9.26
N SER A 205 2.12 -14.05 8.33
CA SER A 205 2.64 -15.41 8.30
C SER A 205 3.85 -15.62 9.20
N VAL A 206 4.51 -14.55 9.62
CA VAL A 206 5.78 -14.59 10.38
C VAL A 206 5.57 -14.04 11.80
N HIS A 207 4.81 -12.97 11.95
CA HIS A 207 4.70 -12.23 13.20
C HIS A 207 3.33 -12.36 13.85
N THR A 208 3.32 -12.32 15.18
CA THR A 208 2.10 -12.33 16.00
C THR A 208 1.69 -10.91 16.39
N SER A 209 0.41 -10.72 16.70
CA SER A 209 -0.12 -9.47 17.25
C SER A 209 0.59 -9.00 18.51
N SER A 210 0.92 -9.94 19.41
CA SER A 210 1.64 -9.66 20.67
C SER A 210 3.07 -9.17 20.41
N GLU A 211 3.77 -9.78 19.45
CA GLU A 211 5.12 -9.38 19.04
C GLU A 211 5.13 -7.94 18.48
N LEU A 212 4.19 -7.63 17.57
CA LEU A 212 4.05 -6.27 17.04
C LEU A 212 3.80 -5.27 18.17
N LYS A 213 2.88 -5.58 19.07
CA LYS A 213 2.54 -4.71 20.20
C LYS A 213 3.75 -4.47 21.11
N SER A 214 4.56 -5.49 21.37
CA SER A 214 5.79 -5.39 22.17
C SER A 214 6.83 -4.46 21.50
N HIS A 215 7.10 -4.66 20.22
CA HIS A 215 8.03 -3.80 19.48
C HIS A 215 7.56 -2.34 19.41
N LEU A 216 6.27 -2.13 19.16
CA LEU A 216 5.68 -0.79 19.15
C LEU A 216 5.77 -0.13 20.52
N GLY A 217 5.47 -0.85 21.60
CA GLY A 217 5.58 -0.35 22.99
C GLY A 217 7.00 0.10 23.31
N THR A 218 8.00 -0.72 22.99
CA THR A 218 9.43 -0.36 23.16
C THR A 218 9.80 0.90 22.36
N PHE A 219 9.28 1.05 21.13
CA PHE A 219 9.53 2.24 20.32
C PHE A 219 8.91 3.50 20.92
N VAL A 220 7.65 3.41 21.34
CA VAL A 220 6.89 4.50 21.95
C VAL A 220 7.59 4.99 23.23
N GLU A 221 7.96 4.06 24.13
CA GLU A 221 8.67 4.37 25.39
C GLU A 221 10.02 5.02 25.12
N LYS A 222 10.84 4.43 24.25
CA LYS A 222 12.18 4.93 23.93
C LYS A 222 12.18 6.32 23.30
N ASN A 223 11.17 6.63 22.50
CA ASN A 223 11.04 7.93 21.84
C ASN A 223 10.17 8.90 22.66
N LYS A 224 9.75 8.53 23.88
CA LYS A 224 8.94 9.35 24.80
C LYS A 224 7.65 9.87 24.16
N ILE A 225 7.01 9.06 23.33
CA ILE A 225 5.74 9.41 22.70
C ILE A 225 4.62 9.23 23.73
N ALA A 226 3.89 10.30 24.05
CA ALA A 226 2.82 10.25 25.04
C ALA A 226 1.59 9.54 24.46
N THR A 227 1.30 8.33 24.94
CA THR A 227 0.13 7.56 24.52
C THR A 227 -1.10 7.78 25.41
N GLU A 228 -1.02 8.64 26.39
CA GLU A 228 -2.18 9.04 27.19
C GLU A 228 -3.20 9.76 26.31
N GLY A 229 -4.44 9.30 26.33
CA GLY A 229 -5.49 9.82 25.43
C GLY A 229 -5.37 9.36 23.96
N ALA A 230 -4.35 8.59 23.61
CA ALA A 230 -4.18 8.10 22.24
C ALA A 230 -5.21 7.02 21.88
N LYS A 231 -5.74 7.06 20.68
CA LYS A 231 -6.65 6.05 20.15
C LYS A 231 -5.86 4.90 19.53
N PHE A 232 -5.94 3.71 20.14
CA PHE A 232 -5.36 2.48 19.56
C PHE A 232 -6.13 2.03 18.32
N TYR A 233 -5.43 1.50 17.33
CA TYR A 233 -5.99 0.89 16.14
C TYR A 233 -5.29 -0.41 15.74
N SER A 234 -6.00 -1.26 15.02
CA SER A 234 -5.46 -2.42 14.31
C SER A 234 -6.14 -2.57 12.96
N HIS A 235 -5.38 -2.90 11.93
CA HIS A 235 -5.88 -3.07 10.59
C HIS A 235 -5.04 -4.11 9.82
N VAL A 236 -5.55 -4.55 8.67
CA VAL A 236 -4.85 -5.45 7.75
C VAL A 236 -4.68 -4.75 6.41
N LEU A 237 -3.51 -4.88 5.81
CA LEU A 237 -3.23 -4.39 4.47
C LEU A 237 -2.68 -5.52 3.59
N PRO A 238 -2.85 -5.45 2.26
CA PRO A 238 -2.21 -6.39 1.36
C PRO A 238 -0.69 -6.20 1.37
N SER A 239 0.02 -7.31 1.30
CA SER A 239 1.45 -7.38 1.05
C SER A 239 1.69 -8.44 -0.03
N PRO A 240 1.39 -8.11 -1.30
CA PRO A 240 1.36 -9.09 -2.37
C PRO A 240 2.70 -9.80 -2.53
N ARG A 241 2.62 -11.07 -2.94
CA ARG A 241 3.75 -11.91 -3.32
C ARG A 241 3.81 -12.04 -4.85
N GLU A 242 4.90 -12.57 -5.37
CA GLU A 242 5.06 -12.75 -6.82
C GLU A 242 3.87 -13.48 -7.46
N HIS A 243 3.36 -14.53 -6.78
CA HIS A 243 2.25 -15.34 -7.26
C HIS A 243 0.86 -14.65 -7.12
N THR A 244 0.75 -13.60 -6.30
CA THR A 244 -0.53 -12.92 -6.06
C THR A 244 -1.15 -12.41 -7.35
N PHE A 245 -0.34 -11.73 -8.16
CA PHE A 245 -0.82 -11.09 -9.40
C PHE A 245 -1.19 -12.10 -10.50
N SER A 246 -0.54 -13.26 -10.56
CA SER A 246 -0.84 -14.31 -11.53
C SER A 246 -2.01 -15.22 -11.12
N GLN A 247 -2.29 -15.33 -9.81
CA GLN A 247 -3.30 -16.24 -9.27
C GLN A 247 -4.61 -15.54 -8.85
N ARG A 248 -4.65 -14.20 -8.92
CA ARG A 248 -5.80 -13.43 -8.49
C ARG A 248 -6.33 -12.56 -9.64
N PRO A 249 -7.38 -13.02 -10.33
CA PRO A 249 -8.02 -12.23 -11.37
C PRO A 249 -8.61 -10.94 -10.77
N VAL A 250 -8.40 -9.81 -11.44
CA VAL A 250 -8.94 -8.51 -11.05
C VAL A 250 -10.14 -8.08 -11.89
N LEU A 251 -10.51 -8.89 -12.89
CA LEU A 251 -11.58 -8.62 -13.83
C LEU A 251 -12.34 -9.90 -14.13
N GLY A 252 -13.65 -9.82 -14.15
CA GLY A 252 -14.57 -10.83 -14.68
C GLY A 252 -15.49 -10.23 -15.77
N ARG A 253 -16.51 -10.96 -16.15
CA ARG A 253 -17.41 -10.56 -17.23
C ARG A 253 -18.10 -9.20 -16.99
N ASN A 254 -18.57 -8.99 -15.76
CA ASN A 254 -19.37 -7.83 -15.35
C ASN A 254 -18.99 -7.33 -13.94
N TRP A 255 -17.76 -7.61 -13.52
CA TRP A 255 -17.19 -7.12 -12.27
C TRP A 255 -15.69 -6.85 -12.40
N ALA A 256 -15.17 -5.97 -11.55
CA ALA A 256 -13.73 -5.75 -11.39
C ALA A 256 -13.37 -5.41 -9.95
N MET A 257 -12.10 -5.67 -9.57
CA MET A 257 -11.51 -5.25 -8.30
C MET A 257 -10.53 -4.11 -8.49
N ILE A 258 -10.49 -3.19 -7.53
CA ILE A 258 -9.57 -2.04 -7.50
C ILE A 258 -9.00 -1.81 -6.09
N GLY A 259 -7.90 -1.08 -5.99
CA GLY A 259 -7.24 -0.75 -4.72
C GLY A 259 -6.76 -1.98 -3.96
N ASP A 260 -6.88 -1.94 -2.63
CA ASP A 260 -6.44 -3.05 -1.76
C ASP A 260 -7.20 -4.36 -2.07
N ALA A 261 -8.43 -4.31 -2.57
CA ALA A 261 -9.16 -5.50 -3.00
C ALA A 261 -8.49 -6.21 -4.17
N ALA A 262 -7.78 -5.47 -5.03
CA ALA A 262 -6.95 -5.99 -6.11
C ALA A 262 -5.48 -6.15 -5.71
N ALA A 263 -5.16 -6.09 -4.42
CA ALA A 263 -3.78 -6.14 -3.88
C ALA A 263 -2.85 -5.03 -4.42
N CYS A 264 -3.39 -3.85 -4.77
CA CYS A 264 -2.64 -2.72 -5.30
C CYS A 264 -1.90 -1.97 -4.18
N VAL A 265 -0.93 -2.62 -3.55
CA VAL A 265 -0.06 -2.08 -2.49
C VAL A 265 1.38 -2.48 -2.76
N ASP A 266 2.31 -1.56 -2.58
CA ASP A 266 3.73 -1.87 -2.62
C ASP A 266 4.13 -2.64 -1.34
N PRO A 267 4.53 -3.91 -1.44
CA PRO A 267 4.85 -4.70 -0.26
C PRO A 267 6.14 -4.27 0.43
N LEU A 268 6.99 -3.46 -0.21
CA LEU A 268 8.24 -2.98 0.37
C LEU A 268 8.05 -1.75 1.25
N THR A 269 7.19 -0.83 0.81
CA THR A 269 6.96 0.45 1.50
C THR A 269 5.61 0.55 2.20
N GLY A 270 4.66 -0.35 1.90
CA GLY A 270 3.28 -0.26 2.35
C GLY A 270 2.49 0.85 1.65
N GLU A 271 3.02 1.47 0.58
CA GLU A 271 2.29 2.48 -0.17
C GLU A 271 1.11 1.85 -0.91
N GLY A 272 -0.10 2.33 -0.60
CA GLY A 272 -1.32 1.89 -1.26
C GLY A 272 -2.15 3.04 -1.84
N LEU A 273 -1.97 4.28 -1.36
CA LEU A 273 -2.83 5.40 -1.74
C LEU A 273 -2.71 5.78 -3.22
N PHE A 274 -1.50 5.88 -3.75
CA PHE A 274 -1.29 6.13 -5.18
C PHE A 274 -1.91 5.03 -6.03
N TYR A 275 -1.64 3.77 -5.69
CA TYR A 275 -2.12 2.63 -6.46
C TYR A 275 -3.64 2.45 -6.37
N ALA A 276 -4.23 2.78 -5.22
CA ALA A 276 -5.68 2.81 -5.06
C ALA A 276 -6.33 3.84 -5.99
N LEU A 277 -5.85 5.08 -5.99
CA LEU A 277 -6.34 6.13 -6.89
C LEU A 277 -6.13 5.76 -8.35
N ARG A 278 -4.93 5.25 -8.70
CA ARG A 278 -4.59 4.92 -10.08
C ARG A 278 -5.38 3.74 -10.62
N SER A 279 -5.61 2.70 -9.82
CA SER A 279 -6.46 1.56 -10.23
C SER A 279 -7.91 1.98 -10.44
N GLY A 280 -8.44 2.87 -9.57
CA GLY A 280 -9.78 3.42 -9.72
C GLY A 280 -9.94 4.25 -11.00
N GLU A 281 -8.98 5.13 -11.27
CA GLU A 281 -8.95 5.92 -12.50
C GLU A 281 -8.88 5.04 -13.76
N LEU A 282 -7.98 4.04 -13.78
CA LEU A 282 -7.82 3.14 -14.93
C LEU A 282 -9.07 2.31 -15.22
N LEU A 283 -9.71 1.77 -14.17
CA LEU A 283 -10.97 1.03 -14.35
C LEU A 283 -12.10 1.97 -14.80
N GLY A 284 -12.23 3.13 -14.16
CA GLY A 284 -13.23 4.12 -14.54
C GLY A 284 -13.11 4.51 -16.02
N ARG A 285 -11.89 4.76 -16.46
CA ARG A 285 -11.60 5.03 -17.88
C ARG A 285 -11.92 3.85 -18.79
N ALA A 286 -11.51 2.61 -18.43
CA ALA A 286 -11.76 1.43 -19.25
C ALA A 286 -13.26 1.17 -19.46
N LEU A 287 -14.05 1.34 -18.40
CA LEU A 287 -15.51 1.22 -18.48
C LEU A 287 -16.14 2.37 -19.28
N ALA A 288 -15.67 3.61 -19.11
CA ALA A 288 -16.16 4.77 -19.86
C ALA A 288 -15.88 4.64 -21.38
N GLU A 289 -14.74 4.04 -21.75
CA GLU A 289 -14.39 3.74 -23.14
C GLU A 289 -15.06 2.46 -23.67
N GLY A 290 -15.83 1.73 -22.85
CA GLY A 290 -16.49 0.47 -23.25
C GLY A 290 -15.53 -0.70 -23.48
N CYS A 291 -14.32 -0.67 -22.89
CA CYS A 291 -13.29 -1.68 -23.09
C CYS A 291 -12.71 -2.18 -21.74
N PRO A 292 -13.56 -2.71 -20.83
CA PRO A 292 -13.11 -3.16 -19.49
C PRO A 292 -12.01 -4.23 -19.56
N GLU A 293 -11.94 -5.02 -20.61
CA GLU A 293 -10.92 -6.05 -20.84
C GLU A 293 -9.49 -5.47 -20.95
N LYS A 294 -9.34 -4.18 -21.24
CA LYS A 294 -8.03 -3.50 -21.26
C LYS A 294 -7.51 -3.15 -19.86
N TYR A 295 -8.37 -3.13 -18.85
CA TYR A 295 -8.00 -2.70 -17.51
C TYR A 295 -6.78 -3.46 -16.93
N PRO A 296 -6.70 -4.81 -16.96
CA PRO A 296 -5.54 -5.53 -16.45
C PRO A 296 -4.22 -5.17 -17.18
N ALA A 297 -4.28 -4.99 -18.50
CA ALA A 297 -3.11 -4.60 -19.29
C ALA A 297 -2.67 -3.17 -18.97
N TRP A 298 -3.60 -2.23 -18.82
CA TRP A 298 -3.31 -0.85 -18.43
C TRP A 298 -2.74 -0.78 -17.02
N MET A 299 -3.28 -1.56 -16.08
CA MET A 299 -2.76 -1.67 -14.72
C MET A 299 -1.32 -2.20 -14.71
N LYS A 300 -1.04 -3.23 -15.53
CA LYS A 300 0.31 -3.79 -15.68
C LYS A 300 1.30 -2.77 -16.23
N ALA A 301 0.93 -2.03 -17.25
CA ALA A 301 1.76 -1.00 -17.85
C ALA A 301 1.97 0.21 -16.91
N ALA A 302 0.97 0.56 -16.10
CA ALA A 302 1.01 1.74 -15.24
C ALA A 302 1.79 1.52 -13.94
N PHE A 303 1.70 0.33 -13.31
CA PHE A 303 2.30 0.10 -12.00
C PHE A 303 2.42 -1.36 -11.54
N SER A 304 1.59 -2.32 -11.98
CA SER A 304 1.63 -3.66 -11.35
C SER A 304 2.91 -4.43 -11.65
N ALA A 305 3.61 -4.13 -12.76
CA ALA A 305 4.94 -4.67 -13.02
C ALA A 305 5.97 -4.23 -11.94
N GLU A 306 5.86 -3.00 -11.43
CA GLU A 306 6.67 -2.49 -10.31
C GLU A 306 6.32 -3.23 -9.01
N LEU A 307 5.03 -3.44 -8.73
CA LEU A 307 4.57 -4.17 -7.55
C LEU A 307 5.02 -5.64 -7.58
N GLU A 308 4.94 -6.29 -8.75
CA GLU A 308 5.47 -7.66 -8.95
C GLU A 308 6.98 -7.71 -8.66
N PHE A 309 7.72 -6.72 -9.10
CA PHE A 309 9.15 -6.63 -8.83
C PHE A 309 9.41 -6.43 -7.33
N ALA A 310 8.72 -5.50 -6.68
CA ALA A 310 8.80 -5.28 -5.23
C ALA A 310 8.46 -6.56 -4.44
N ALA A 311 7.43 -7.30 -4.88
CA ALA A 311 7.03 -8.57 -4.27
C ALA A 311 8.12 -9.67 -4.32
N ARG A 312 8.98 -9.65 -5.36
CA ARG A 312 10.11 -10.58 -5.46
C ARG A 312 11.23 -10.26 -4.48
N ILE A 313 11.47 -8.98 -4.21
CA ILE A 313 12.62 -8.53 -3.40
C ILE A 313 12.28 -8.31 -1.92
N VAL A 314 11.01 -8.15 -1.55
CA VAL A 314 10.59 -7.74 -0.20
C VAL A 314 11.17 -8.62 0.93
N ARG A 315 11.11 -9.94 0.79
CA ARG A 315 11.67 -10.87 1.79
C ARG A 315 13.18 -10.72 1.91
N ARG A 316 13.87 -10.56 0.78
CA ARG A 316 15.33 -10.37 0.75
C ARG A 316 15.71 -9.04 1.38
N PHE A 317 14.93 -8.00 1.15
CA PHE A 317 15.15 -6.71 1.77
C PHE A 317 15.02 -6.80 3.30
N TYR A 318 13.90 -7.29 3.82
CA TYR A 318 13.65 -7.27 5.26
C TYR A 318 14.41 -8.35 6.04
N ARG A 319 14.55 -9.55 5.49
CA ARG A 319 15.14 -10.72 6.19
C ARG A 319 16.55 -11.07 5.73
N GLY A 320 17.01 -10.50 4.63
CA GLY A 320 18.34 -10.75 4.09
C GLY A 320 19.45 -10.08 4.89
N SER A 321 20.68 -10.56 4.65
CA SER A 321 21.90 -9.98 5.22
C SER A 321 22.89 -9.63 4.12
N PHE A 322 23.67 -8.59 4.34
CA PHE A 322 24.79 -8.19 3.49
C PHE A 322 25.99 -7.81 4.38
N LEU A 323 27.11 -8.50 4.18
CA LEU A 323 28.34 -8.34 4.98
C LEU A 323 28.05 -8.43 6.49
N GLY A 324 27.33 -9.50 6.92
CA GLY A 324 27.06 -9.80 8.32
C GLY A 324 26.03 -8.93 9.02
N THR A 325 25.32 -8.05 8.29
CA THR A 325 24.32 -7.13 8.85
C THR A 325 23.04 -7.18 8.02
N SER A 326 21.88 -6.94 8.64
CA SER A 326 20.61 -6.89 7.91
C SER A 326 20.64 -5.85 6.78
N VAL A 327 19.96 -6.15 5.68
CA VAL A 327 19.92 -5.27 4.49
C VAL A 327 19.44 -3.85 4.84
N PRO A 328 18.34 -3.63 5.62
CA PRO A 328 17.91 -2.29 5.99
C PRO A 328 18.96 -1.54 6.83
N THR A 329 19.64 -2.22 7.77
CA THR A 329 20.71 -1.60 8.57
C THR A 329 21.88 -1.20 7.70
N ARG A 330 22.31 -2.07 6.78
CA ARG A 330 23.37 -1.77 5.84
C ARG A 330 23.01 -0.61 4.90
N MET A 331 21.76 -0.53 4.47
CA MET A 331 21.23 0.59 3.70
C MET A 331 21.41 1.92 4.45
N VAL A 332 20.99 1.98 5.72
CA VAL A 332 21.15 3.19 6.55
C VAL A 332 22.62 3.56 6.72
N GLN A 333 23.51 2.59 6.96
CA GLN A 333 24.94 2.81 7.08
C GLN A 333 25.55 3.40 5.79
N PHE A 334 25.15 2.90 4.62
CA PHE A 334 25.60 3.45 3.34
C PHE A 334 25.05 4.86 3.09
N MET A 335 23.79 5.11 3.43
CA MET A 335 23.20 6.44 3.31
C MET A 335 23.90 7.49 4.16
N ARG A 336 24.41 7.11 5.34
CA ARG A 336 25.21 8.01 6.19
C ARG A 336 26.54 8.39 5.55
N LYS A 337 27.16 7.47 4.82
CA LYS A 337 28.48 7.65 4.19
C LYS A 337 28.41 8.24 2.78
N SER A 338 27.32 8.02 2.04
CA SER A 338 27.19 8.42 0.64
C SER A 338 25.97 9.33 0.42
N PRO A 339 26.19 10.64 0.18
CA PRO A 339 25.09 11.55 -0.20
C PRO A 339 24.36 11.12 -1.48
N VAL A 340 25.09 10.56 -2.46
CA VAL A 340 24.51 10.06 -3.71
C VAL A 340 23.57 8.88 -3.45
N PHE A 341 23.98 7.93 -2.61
CA PHE A 341 23.11 6.81 -2.25
C PHE A 341 21.92 7.26 -1.40
N ARG A 342 22.11 8.22 -0.50
CA ARG A 342 21.03 8.84 0.26
C ARG A 342 19.98 9.48 -0.65
N GLN A 343 20.42 10.20 -1.68
CA GLN A 343 19.53 10.80 -2.67
C GLN A 343 18.77 9.72 -3.45
N LEU A 344 19.44 8.64 -3.85
CA LEU A 344 18.81 7.52 -4.55
C LEU A 344 17.68 6.88 -3.72
N VAL A 345 17.92 6.61 -2.43
CA VAL A 345 16.89 6.08 -1.52
C VAL A 345 15.77 7.11 -1.32
N GLY A 346 16.09 8.40 -1.23
CA GLY A 346 15.09 9.47 -1.17
C GLY A 346 14.20 9.53 -2.42
N ASP A 347 14.79 9.36 -3.60
CA ASP A 347 14.04 9.31 -4.86
C ASP A 347 13.11 8.06 -4.94
N LEU A 348 13.51 6.91 -4.37
CA LEU A 348 12.65 5.74 -4.21
C LEU A 348 11.47 6.02 -3.26
N PHE A 349 11.75 6.59 -2.09
CA PHE A 349 10.73 6.95 -1.11
C PHE A 349 9.70 7.96 -1.63
N SER A 350 10.13 8.88 -2.48
CA SER A 350 9.24 9.86 -3.10
C SER A 350 8.48 9.34 -4.32
N GLY A 351 8.80 8.12 -4.79
CA GLY A 351 8.28 7.58 -6.04
C GLY A 351 8.84 8.27 -7.29
N ALA A 352 9.94 9.04 -7.17
CA ALA A 352 10.63 9.64 -8.31
C ALA A 352 11.54 8.64 -9.04
N GLN A 353 11.82 7.49 -8.43
CA GLN A 353 12.62 6.39 -8.95
C GLN A 353 11.82 5.10 -8.89
N ASP A 354 11.72 4.39 -10.01
CA ASP A 354 11.10 3.07 -10.08
C ASP A 354 12.13 1.95 -9.76
N TYR A 355 11.65 0.84 -9.20
CA TYR A 355 12.51 -0.31 -8.86
C TYR A 355 13.15 -0.95 -10.09
N THR A 356 12.43 -1.02 -11.21
CA THR A 356 12.87 -1.68 -12.44
C THR A 356 14.08 -0.99 -13.08
N THR A 357 14.18 0.34 -12.94
CA THR A 357 15.27 1.15 -13.48
C THR A 357 16.40 1.40 -12.46
N LEU A 358 16.20 0.99 -11.20
CA LEU A 358 17.16 1.21 -10.11
C LEU A 358 18.54 0.64 -10.41
N LYS A 359 18.60 -0.59 -10.96
CA LYS A 359 19.88 -1.25 -11.28
C LYS A 359 20.73 -0.46 -12.29
N GLN A 360 20.12 0.11 -13.32
CA GLN A 360 20.81 0.91 -14.33
C GLN A 360 21.39 2.19 -13.73
N ARG A 361 20.62 2.87 -12.88
CA ARG A 361 21.06 4.10 -12.21
C ARG A 361 22.20 3.84 -11.23
N VAL A 362 22.18 2.70 -10.53
CA VAL A 362 23.23 2.30 -9.59
C VAL A 362 24.56 2.02 -10.29
N LEU A 363 24.54 1.27 -11.39
CA LEU A 363 25.74 0.89 -12.13
C LEU A 363 26.48 2.10 -12.74
N GLY A 364 25.76 3.17 -13.07
CA GLY A 364 26.33 4.38 -13.66
C GLY A 364 26.98 5.37 -12.68
N HIS A 365 26.68 5.27 -11.36
CA HIS A 365 27.00 6.38 -10.43
C HIS A 365 27.54 5.94 -9.07
N LEU A 366 27.66 4.65 -8.79
CA LEU A 366 28.07 4.15 -7.46
C LEU A 366 29.36 3.34 -7.52
N GLY A 367 30.18 3.44 -6.48
CA GLY A 367 31.37 2.61 -6.31
C GLY A 367 31.01 1.12 -6.17
N ILE A 368 32.03 0.26 -6.37
CA ILE A 368 31.88 -1.22 -6.44
C ILE A 368 31.07 -1.79 -5.27
N SER A 369 31.34 -1.40 -4.04
CA SER A 369 30.67 -1.92 -2.84
C SER A 369 29.17 -1.57 -2.79
N LEU A 370 28.79 -0.37 -3.23
CA LEU A 370 27.38 0.02 -3.31
C LEU A 370 26.64 -0.67 -4.46
N SER A 371 27.31 -0.85 -5.59
CA SER A 371 26.78 -1.62 -6.72
C SER A 371 26.57 -3.08 -6.34
N GLN A 372 27.50 -3.69 -5.60
CA GLN A 372 27.35 -5.05 -5.06
C GLN A 372 26.22 -5.16 -4.07
N PHE A 373 26.05 -4.17 -3.16
CA PHE A 373 24.92 -4.15 -2.22
C PHE A 373 23.59 -4.14 -2.95
N VAL A 374 23.39 -3.20 -3.88
CA VAL A 374 22.14 -3.11 -4.63
C VAL A 374 21.92 -4.37 -5.48
N SER A 375 22.96 -4.89 -6.13
CA SER A 375 22.87 -6.15 -6.86
C SER A 375 22.48 -7.30 -5.96
N SER A 376 22.99 -7.40 -4.73
CA SER A 376 22.64 -8.46 -3.78
C SER A 376 21.18 -8.45 -3.37
N VAL A 377 20.55 -7.28 -3.34
CA VAL A 377 19.10 -7.12 -3.04
C VAL A 377 18.25 -7.45 -4.27
N LEU A 378 18.71 -7.03 -5.47
CA LEU A 378 17.93 -7.12 -6.72
C LEU A 378 18.17 -8.41 -7.53
N SER A 379 19.23 -9.20 -7.25
CA SER A 379 19.56 -10.41 -8.03
C SER A 379 18.58 -11.54 -7.75
N PHE A 380 18.12 -12.15 -8.81
CA PHE A 380 17.27 -13.36 -8.78
C PHE A 380 18.13 -14.61 -8.89
N GLU A 381 18.77 -15.07 -7.81
CA GLU A 381 19.16 -16.46 -7.73
C GLU A 381 18.05 -17.22 -7.01
N PRO A 382 17.50 -18.29 -7.62
CA PRO A 382 16.59 -19.18 -6.91
C PRO A 382 17.34 -19.74 -5.70
N ALA A 383 16.73 -19.67 -4.51
CA ALA A 383 17.29 -20.28 -3.32
C ALA A 383 17.61 -21.74 -3.63
N SER A 384 18.90 -22.11 -3.58
CA SER A 384 19.32 -23.49 -3.63
C SER A 384 18.62 -24.21 -2.47
N VAL A 385 17.65 -25.06 -2.81
CA VAL A 385 17.03 -25.99 -1.87
C VAL A 385 18.17 -26.85 -1.33
N GLY A 386 18.55 -26.59 -0.08
CA GLY A 386 19.55 -27.38 0.63
C GLY A 386 19.11 -28.86 0.57
N ARG A 387 19.88 -29.67 -0.13
CA ARG A 387 19.73 -31.14 -0.08
C ARG A 387 19.89 -31.54 1.38
N VAL A 388 18.79 -32.00 1.99
CA VAL A 388 18.84 -32.75 3.24
C VAL A 388 19.69 -33.99 2.97
N PRO A 389 20.74 -34.24 3.73
CA PRO A 389 21.50 -35.50 3.58
C PRO A 389 20.56 -36.67 3.87
N ARG A 390 20.36 -37.55 2.92
CA ARG A 390 19.73 -38.84 3.18
C ARG A 390 20.61 -39.60 4.15
N GLY A 391 20.11 -39.82 5.35
CA GLY A 391 20.73 -40.71 6.32
C GLY A 391 20.89 -42.10 5.70
N SER A 392 22.10 -42.60 5.69
CA SER A 392 22.43 -43.98 5.36
C SER A 392 21.83 -44.89 6.44
N ASN A 393 20.80 -45.66 6.09
CA ASN A 393 20.45 -46.83 6.85
C ASN A 393 21.59 -47.86 6.65
N ALA A 394 22.38 -48.08 7.66
CA ALA A 394 23.17 -49.29 7.80
C ALA A 394 22.35 -50.27 8.65
N HIS A 395 21.82 -51.29 8.01
CA HIS A 395 21.53 -52.54 8.67
C HIS A 395 22.86 -53.29 8.83
N ASP A 396 23.17 -53.64 10.05
CA ASP A 396 23.59 -54.99 10.52
C ASP A 396 23.35 -55.07 12.02
#